data_4d22b5d68c02f97aa7abb1d423f04e9f
#
_entry.id   4d22b5d68c02f97aa7abb1d423f04e9f
#
_cell.length_a   1.000
_cell.length_b   1.000
_cell.length_c   1.000
_cell.angle_alpha   90.00
_cell.angle_beta   90.00
_cell.angle_gamma   90.00
#
_symmetry.space_group_name_H-M   'P 1'
#
loop_
_entity.id
_entity.type
_entity.pdbx_description
1 polymer ?
#
loop_
_entity_poly.entity_id
_entity_poly.type
_entity_poly.pdbx_seq_one_letter_code
_entity_poly.pdbx_strand_id
1 'polypeptide(L)'
;NSILREILLPKFILIFFLGSFLFAPVLLFSKEIKKGQVTNLQIPRYVSLKVNEANARRGPSLSHKIDWIYKKKNMPLEIYGEYENWRRVRDFEGFGGWVHYTLLSGIRFVLVKNDLLEMRLLPSIDAQVIAKLPQHNIAALDKCTRDWCRISDDGYKGWVPKTGIWG
;
A
#
# COMPACT_ATOMS: atom_id res chain seq x y z
N ASN A 1 95.89 -9.86 13.97
CA ASN A 1 94.98 -10.97 14.19
C ASN A 1 93.60 -10.44 14.56
N SER A 2 92.86 -10.14 13.56
CA SER A 2 91.55 -9.57 13.71
C SER A 2 90.56 -10.49 13.07
N ILE A 3 89.63 -10.96 13.89
CA ILE A 3 88.55 -11.82 13.48
C ILE A 3 87.30 -10.89 13.30
N LEU A 4 86.95 -10.70 12.06
CA LEU A 4 85.73 -10.04 11.67
C LEU A 4 84.55 -10.98 11.98
N ARG A 5 83.62 -10.49 12.85
CA ARG A 5 82.33 -11.10 13.06
C ARG A 5 81.33 -10.42 12.12
N GLU A 6 80.89 -11.10 11.11
CA GLU A 6 79.72 -10.68 10.31
C GLU A 6 78.43 -10.87 11.12
N ILE A 7 77.69 -9.77 11.34
CA ILE A 7 76.42 -9.81 11.96
C ILE A 7 75.39 -9.95 10.82
N LEU A 8 74.77 -11.15 10.72
CA LEU A 8 73.62 -11.36 9.85
C LEU A 8 72.41 -10.60 10.38
N LEU A 9 71.95 -9.63 9.62
CA LEU A 9 70.64 -8.97 9.79
C LEU A 9 69.56 -9.85 9.14
N PRO A 10 68.44 -10.17 9.83
CA PRO A 10 67.32 -10.86 9.18
C PRO A 10 66.58 -9.90 8.29
N LYS A 11 66.38 -10.27 7.03
CA LYS A 11 65.53 -9.59 6.06
C LYS A 11 64.08 -9.71 6.50
N PHE A 12 63.50 -8.65 7.03
CA PHE A 12 62.04 -8.55 7.19
C PHE A 12 61.38 -8.48 5.81
N ILE A 13 60.75 -9.57 5.42
CA ILE A 13 59.86 -9.61 4.25
C ILE A 13 58.56 -8.94 4.66
N LEU A 14 58.33 -7.69 4.21
CA LEU A 14 57.09 -6.96 4.36
C LEU A 14 56.10 -7.54 3.36
N ILE A 15 55.23 -8.47 3.81
CA ILE A 15 54.13 -9.00 2.99
C ILE A 15 53.03 -7.95 2.99
N PHE A 16 52.93 -7.22 1.90
CA PHE A 16 51.80 -6.31 1.60
C PHE A 16 50.59 -7.18 1.25
N PHE A 17 49.72 -7.41 2.23
CA PHE A 17 48.36 -7.95 1.96
C PHE A 17 47.56 -6.88 1.22
N LEU A 18 47.52 -6.96 -0.10
CA LEU A 18 46.61 -6.22 -0.95
C LEU A 18 45.20 -6.80 -0.72
N GLY A 19 44.48 -6.25 0.27
CA GLY A 19 43.09 -6.59 0.52
C GLY A 19 42.25 -6.13 -0.68
N SER A 20 41.97 -7.03 -1.60
CA SER A 20 40.99 -6.83 -2.66
C SER A 20 39.59 -6.72 -2.03
N PHE A 21 39.17 -5.49 -1.74
CA PHE A 21 37.80 -5.21 -1.33
C PHE A 21 36.88 -5.46 -2.54
N LEU A 22 36.32 -6.68 -2.61
CA LEU A 22 35.27 -6.99 -3.57
C LEU A 22 34.06 -6.13 -3.28
N PHE A 23 33.99 -5.01 -3.94
CA PHE A 23 32.76 -4.17 -4.01
C PHE A 23 31.72 -4.97 -4.77
N ALA A 24 30.91 -5.76 -4.03
CA ALA A 24 29.72 -6.37 -4.61
C ALA A 24 28.75 -5.25 -4.98
N PRO A 25 28.32 -5.12 -6.24
CA PRO A 25 27.30 -4.12 -6.59
C PRO A 25 26.00 -4.49 -5.87
N VAL A 26 25.56 -3.64 -4.94
CA VAL A 26 24.24 -3.72 -4.37
C VAL A 26 23.27 -3.40 -5.50
N LEU A 27 22.66 -4.44 -6.08
CA LEU A 27 21.57 -4.28 -7.03
C LEU A 27 20.38 -3.71 -6.26
N LEU A 28 20.23 -2.39 -6.33
CA LEU A 28 19.02 -1.70 -5.89
C LEU A 28 17.88 -2.15 -6.80
N PHE A 29 17.11 -3.13 -6.37
CA PHE A 29 15.85 -3.49 -7.00
C PHE A 29 14.89 -2.30 -6.82
N SER A 30 14.90 -1.38 -7.77
CA SER A 30 13.84 -0.37 -7.89
C SER A 30 12.56 -1.10 -8.28
N LYS A 31 11.60 -1.15 -7.35
CA LYS A 31 10.27 -1.70 -7.64
C LYS A 31 9.62 -0.80 -8.69
N GLU A 32 9.52 -1.29 -9.91
CA GLU A 32 8.87 -0.56 -11.00
C GLU A 32 7.41 -0.28 -10.64
N ILE A 33 7.03 0.99 -10.64
CA ILE A 33 5.66 1.41 -10.35
C ILE A 33 4.82 1.14 -11.58
N LYS A 34 3.98 0.10 -11.50
CA LYS A 34 3.03 -0.22 -12.56
C LYS A 34 1.99 0.88 -12.72
N LYS A 35 1.77 1.34 -13.95
CA LYS A 35 0.75 2.34 -14.29
C LYS A 35 -0.39 1.74 -15.09
N GLY A 36 -1.58 2.29 -14.93
CA GLY A 36 -2.76 1.94 -15.70
C GLY A 36 -2.62 2.38 -17.16
N GLN A 37 -3.03 1.54 -18.09
CA GLN A 37 -2.87 1.77 -19.52
C GLN A 37 -3.72 2.93 -20.06
N VAL A 38 -4.82 3.26 -19.39
CA VAL A 38 -5.78 4.28 -19.83
C VAL A 38 -5.53 5.61 -19.12
N THR A 39 -5.38 5.58 -17.81
CA THR A 39 -5.28 6.80 -17.00
C THR A 39 -3.85 7.23 -16.71
N ASN A 40 -2.87 6.37 -16.96
CA ASN A 40 -1.47 6.55 -16.56
C ASN A 40 -1.27 6.75 -15.04
N LEU A 41 -2.29 6.51 -14.24
CA LEU A 41 -2.20 6.54 -12.78
C LEU A 41 -1.59 5.24 -12.26
N GLN A 42 -0.97 5.32 -11.08
CA GLN A 42 -0.41 4.13 -10.43
C GLN A 42 -1.49 3.08 -10.17
N ILE A 43 -1.16 1.82 -10.39
CA ILE A 43 -1.94 0.65 -9.98
C ILE A 43 -1.04 -0.31 -9.18
N PRO A 44 -1.57 -0.94 -8.12
CA PRO A 44 -2.93 -0.79 -7.61
C PRO A 44 -3.18 0.58 -6.98
N ARG A 45 -4.43 1.04 -7.03
CA ARG A 45 -4.90 2.24 -6.33
C ARG A 45 -6.33 2.07 -5.85
N TYR A 46 -6.69 2.84 -4.83
CA TYR A 46 -8.03 2.77 -4.24
C TYR A 46 -8.96 3.85 -4.82
N VAL A 47 -10.21 3.47 -4.94
CA VAL A 47 -11.37 4.30 -5.31
C VAL A 47 -12.55 3.92 -4.43
N SER A 48 -13.68 4.58 -4.57
CA SER A 48 -14.92 4.17 -3.92
C SER A 48 -16.06 3.99 -4.91
N LEU A 49 -17.04 3.20 -4.54
CA LEU A 49 -18.28 3.05 -5.30
C LEU A 49 -19.10 4.33 -5.22
N LYS A 50 -19.45 4.92 -6.37
CA LYS A 50 -20.21 6.18 -6.45
C LYS A 50 -21.71 5.97 -6.25
N VAL A 51 -22.21 4.77 -6.52
CA VAL A 51 -23.62 4.39 -6.57
C VAL A 51 -23.95 3.34 -5.51
N ASN A 52 -25.24 3.12 -5.25
CA ASN A 52 -25.67 2.11 -4.28
C ASN A 52 -25.50 0.68 -4.79
N GLU A 53 -25.55 0.47 -6.10
CA GLU A 53 -25.38 -0.84 -6.71
C GLU A 53 -24.55 -0.74 -7.98
N ALA A 54 -23.60 -1.66 -8.16
CA ALA A 54 -22.79 -1.77 -9.36
C ALA A 54 -22.46 -3.23 -9.69
N ASN A 55 -22.60 -3.56 -10.97
CA ASN A 55 -22.25 -4.86 -11.50
C ASN A 55 -20.74 -4.92 -11.81
N ALA A 56 -20.06 -5.92 -11.26
CA ALA A 56 -18.72 -6.32 -11.64
C ALA A 56 -18.80 -7.53 -12.56
N ARG A 57 -18.23 -7.40 -13.75
CA ARG A 57 -18.37 -8.35 -14.84
C ARG A 57 -17.08 -9.14 -15.05
N ARG A 58 -17.20 -10.31 -15.67
CA ARG A 58 -16.07 -11.18 -16.01
C ARG A 58 -15.07 -10.54 -16.96
N GLY A 59 -15.54 -9.64 -17.83
CA GLY A 59 -14.72 -8.95 -18.81
C GLY A 59 -15.18 -7.51 -19.04
N PRO A 60 -14.38 -6.70 -19.77
CA PRO A 60 -14.58 -5.26 -19.94
C PRO A 60 -15.60 -4.94 -21.04
N SER A 61 -16.81 -5.44 -20.93
CA SER A 61 -17.95 -5.05 -21.79
C SER A 61 -19.28 -5.39 -21.13
N LEU A 62 -20.38 -4.81 -21.63
CA LEU A 62 -21.73 -5.11 -21.16
C LEU A 62 -22.21 -6.52 -21.52
N SER A 63 -21.61 -7.17 -22.53
CA SER A 63 -21.95 -8.54 -22.96
C SER A 63 -21.39 -9.61 -22.01
N HIS A 64 -20.42 -9.30 -21.17
CA HIS A 64 -19.88 -10.24 -20.22
C HIS A 64 -20.82 -10.48 -19.04
N LYS A 65 -20.84 -11.72 -18.56
CA LYS A 65 -21.61 -12.10 -17.38
C LYS A 65 -21.23 -11.27 -16.16
N ILE A 66 -22.20 -11.00 -15.31
CA ILE A 66 -22.00 -10.41 -13.99
C ILE A 66 -21.49 -11.52 -13.08
N ASP A 67 -20.33 -11.32 -12.47
CA ASP A 67 -19.75 -12.26 -11.50
C ASP A 67 -20.00 -11.82 -10.07
N TRP A 68 -20.13 -10.48 -9.84
CA TRP A 68 -20.33 -9.90 -8.52
C TRP A 68 -21.20 -8.65 -8.59
N ILE A 69 -21.96 -8.38 -7.53
CA ILE A 69 -22.79 -7.17 -7.42
C ILE A 69 -22.43 -6.47 -6.10
N TYR A 70 -21.87 -5.28 -6.22
CA TYR A 70 -21.64 -4.40 -5.07
C TYR A 70 -22.93 -3.65 -4.72
N LYS A 71 -23.32 -3.64 -3.44
CA LYS A 71 -24.61 -3.06 -2.99
C LYS A 71 -24.44 -1.93 -1.96
N LYS A 72 -23.28 -1.35 -1.82
CA LYS A 72 -23.04 -0.31 -0.82
C LYS A 72 -22.26 0.86 -1.39
N LYS A 73 -22.91 2.04 -1.45
CA LYS A 73 -22.25 3.31 -1.82
C LYS A 73 -21.06 3.56 -0.90
N ASN A 74 -20.04 4.23 -1.42
CA ASN A 74 -18.80 4.54 -0.74
C ASN A 74 -17.92 3.32 -0.39
N MET A 75 -18.32 2.10 -0.77
CA MET A 75 -17.51 0.92 -0.58
C MET A 75 -16.12 1.12 -1.21
N PRO A 76 -15.02 0.99 -0.46
CA PRO A 76 -13.69 1.08 -1.03
C PRO A 76 -13.43 -0.12 -1.95
N LEU A 77 -12.74 0.16 -3.05
CA LEU A 77 -12.37 -0.82 -4.06
C LEU A 77 -10.93 -0.56 -4.52
N GLU A 78 -10.18 -1.60 -4.80
CA GLU A 78 -8.83 -1.49 -5.35
C GLU A 78 -8.85 -1.74 -6.85
N ILE A 79 -8.44 -0.74 -7.65
CA ILE A 79 -8.21 -0.89 -9.09
C ILE A 79 -6.83 -1.52 -9.30
N TYR A 80 -6.78 -2.65 -10.01
CA TYR A 80 -5.53 -3.32 -10.37
C TYR A 80 -5.37 -3.59 -11.86
N GLY A 81 -6.35 -3.16 -12.70
CA GLY A 81 -6.30 -3.20 -14.15
C GLY A 81 -7.21 -2.16 -14.80
N GLU A 82 -6.90 -1.80 -16.02
CA GLU A 82 -7.66 -0.83 -16.83
C GLU A 82 -7.77 -1.32 -18.27
N TYR A 83 -8.91 -1.09 -18.87
CA TYR A 83 -9.16 -1.30 -20.30
C TYR A 83 -10.28 -0.34 -20.74
N GLU A 84 -10.00 0.56 -21.67
CA GLU A 84 -10.96 1.57 -22.12
C GLU A 84 -11.76 2.23 -20.98
N ASN A 85 -13.09 2.10 -20.99
CA ASN A 85 -13.99 2.64 -19.96
C ASN A 85 -14.14 1.72 -18.74
N TRP A 86 -13.38 0.64 -18.65
CA TRP A 86 -13.53 -0.36 -17.61
C TRP A 86 -12.34 -0.38 -16.66
N ARG A 87 -12.63 -0.64 -15.39
CA ARG A 87 -11.63 -0.79 -14.32
C ARG A 87 -11.79 -2.18 -13.72
N ARG A 88 -10.72 -2.94 -13.67
CA ARG A 88 -10.70 -4.22 -12.96
C ARG A 88 -10.48 -3.95 -11.50
N VAL A 89 -11.50 -4.26 -10.69
CA VAL A 89 -11.54 -3.93 -9.25
C VAL A 89 -11.71 -5.17 -8.41
N ARG A 90 -11.29 -5.05 -7.15
CA ARG A 90 -11.59 -6.03 -6.09
C ARG A 90 -11.88 -5.31 -4.79
N ASP A 91 -12.67 -5.96 -3.92
CA ASP A 91 -12.92 -5.53 -2.55
C ASP A 91 -11.87 -6.08 -1.57
N PHE A 92 -12.09 -5.86 -0.28
CA PHE A 92 -11.22 -6.32 0.81
C PHE A 92 -11.07 -7.85 0.85
N GLU A 93 -12.13 -8.59 0.49
CA GLU A 93 -12.15 -10.05 0.46
C GLU A 93 -11.59 -10.63 -0.86
N GLY A 94 -11.31 -9.78 -1.85
CA GLY A 94 -10.77 -10.16 -3.15
C GLY A 94 -11.83 -10.41 -4.22
N PHE A 95 -13.12 -10.25 -3.90
CA PHE A 95 -14.20 -10.38 -4.88
C PHE A 95 -14.29 -9.16 -5.79
N GLY A 96 -14.69 -9.37 -7.04
CA GLY A 96 -14.88 -8.26 -7.97
C GLY A 96 -14.88 -8.67 -9.42
N GLY A 97 -14.39 -7.77 -10.27
CA GLY A 97 -14.39 -7.92 -11.72
C GLY A 97 -14.23 -6.57 -12.42
N TRP A 98 -14.77 -6.47 -13.62
CA TRP A 98 -14.74 -5.26 -14.42
C TRP A 98 -15.96 -4.38 -14.14
N VAL A 99 -15.72 -3.15 -13.68
CA VAL A 99 -16.74 -2.14 -13.38
C VAL A 99 -16.51 -0.94 -14.31
N HIS A 100 -17.60 -0.36 -14.82
CA HIS A 100 -17.51 0.83 -15.65
C HIS A 100 -17.05 2.03 -14.82
N TYR A 101 -16.14 2.85 -15.32
CA TYR A 101 -15.48 3.93 -14.55
C TYR A 101 -16.45 4.97 -14.01
N THR A 102 -17.59 5.21 -14.67
CA THR A 102 -18.62 6.18 -14.23
C THR A 102 -19.27 5.81 -12.90
N LEU A 103 -19.20 4.53 -12.51
CA LEU A 103 -19.72 4.02 -11.23
C LEU A 103 -18.73 4.17 -10.08
N LEU A 104 -17.51 4.65 -10.36
CA LEU A 104 -16.42 4.82 -9.42
C LEU A 104 -16.15 6.30 -9.14
N SER A 105 -15.60 6.58 -7.96
CA SER A 105 -15.22 7.92 -7.49
C SER A 105 -13.80 7.90 -6.95
N GLY A 106 -13.04 8.97 -7.23
CA GLY A 106 -11.73 9.19 -6.62
C GLY A 106 -11.79 9.64 -5.16
N ILE A 107 -12.96 9.96 -4.63
CA ILE A 107 -13.12 10.26 -3.19
C ILE A 107 -12.85 8.99 -2.41
N ARG A 108 -11.96 9.08 -1.43
CA ARG A 108 -11.48 7.92 -0.70
C ARG A 108 -12.34 7.62 0.52
N PHE A 109 -12.68 6.37 0.63
CA PHE A 109 -13.26 5.78 1.83
C PHE A 109 -12.42 4.60 2.28
N VAL A 110 -12.57 4.18 3.52
CA VAL A 110 -11.89 3.04 4.11
C VAL A 110 -12.88 2.11 4.79
N LEU A 111 -12.57 0.83 4.76
CA LEU A 111 -13.27 -0.21 5.49
C LEU A 111 -12.53 -0.51 6.79
N VAL A 112 -13.25 -0.58 7.90
CA VAL A 112 -12.73 -1.01 9.20
C VAL A 112 -12.52 -2.53 9.19
N LYS A 113 -11.29 -2.97 9.43
CA LYS A 113 -10.94 -4.40 9.46
C LYS A 113 -11.12 -5.06 10.81
N ASN A 114 -10.83 -4.33 11.86
CA ASN A 114 -10.82 -4.83 13.23
C ASN A 114 -12.18 -4.64 13.89
N ASP A 115 -12.54 -5.54 14.77
CA ASP A 115 -13.68 -5.32 15.64
C ASP A 115 -13.40 -4.17 16.60
N LEU A 116 -14.37 -3.25 16.74
CA LEU A 116 -14.30 -2.07 17.62
C LEU A 116 -13.01 -1.25 17.48
N LEU A 117 -12.67 -0.83 16.24
CA LEU A 117 -11.53 0.04 15.99
C LEU A 117 -11.69 1.37 16.72
N GLU A 118 -10.74 1.71 17.57
CA GLU A 118 -10.76 2.97 18.33
C GLU A 118 -10.36 4.17 17.45
N MET A 119 -11.27 5.15 17.38
CA MET A 119 -10.99 6.47 16.80
C MET A 119 -10.51 7.40 17.91
N ARG A 120 -9.37 8.04 17.72
CA ARG A 120 -8.70 8.88 18.70
C ARG A 120 -8.64 10.34 18.28
N LEU A 121 -8.56 11.23 19.25
CA LEU A 121 -8.48 12.68 19.04
C LEU A 121 -7.18 13.09 18.30
N LEU A 122 -6.06 12.44 18.64
CA LEU A 122 -4.74 12.68 18.07
C LEU A 122 -4.12 11.37 17.53
N PRO A 123 -3.13 11.41 16.62
CA PRO A 123 -2.46 10.24 16.07
C PRO A 123 -1.43 9.65 17.06
N SER A 124 -1.93 9.21 18.23
CA SER A 124 -1.16 8.60 19.32
C SER A 124 -1.98 7.53 20.01
N ILE A 125 -1.31 6.48 20.46
CA ILE A 125 -1.95 5.39 21.22
C ILE A 125 -2.46 5.85 22.60
N ASP A 126 -1.86 6.89 23.18
CA ASP A 126 -2.23 7.45 24.48
C ASP A 126 -3.31 8.53 24.36
N ALA A 127 -3.69 8.92 23.12
CA ALA A 127 -4.69 9.95 22.92
C ALA A 127 -6.10 9.44 23.31
N GLN A 128 -6.95 10.38 23.74
CA GLN A 128 -8.33 10.10 24.10
C GLN A 128 -9.09 9.40 22.97
N VAL A 129 -9.77 8.30 23.28
CA VAL A 129 -10.71 7.63 22.38
C VAL A 129 -12.01 8.45 22.32
N ILE A 130 -12.44 8.82 21.12
CA ILE A 130 -13.63 9.64 20.90
C ILE A 130 -14.78 8.86 20.27
N ALA A 131 -14.48 7.72 19.62
CA ALA A 131 -15.48 6.80 19.06
C ALA A 131 -14.89 5.40 18.94
N LYS A 132 -15.75 4.38 18.81
CA LYS A 132 -15.38 3.00 18.45
C LYS A 132 -16.16 2.59 17.23
N LEU A 133 -15.46 2.13 16.21
CA LEU A 133 -16.03 1.75 14.92
C LEU A 133 -16.14 0.23 14.83
N PRO A 134 -17.32 -0.30 14.49
CA PRO A 134 -17.48 -1.75 14.31
C PRO A 134 -16.76 -2.23 13.05
N GLN A 135 -16.45 -3.50 12.99
CA GLN A 135 -15.90 -4.15 11.81
C GLN A 135 -16.83 -3.95 10.60
N HIS A 136 -16.23 -3.82 9.42
CA HIS A 136 -16.89 -3.57 8.13
C HIS A 136 -17.59 -2.22 8.02
N ASN A 137 -17.41 -1.31 9.01
CA ASN A 137 -17.87 0.05 8.85
C ASN A 137 -17.08 0.77 7.76
N ILE A 138 -17.75 1.66 7.02
CA ILE A 138 -17.14 2.45 5.95
C ILE A 138 -17.09 3.90 6.39
N ALA A 139 -15.89 4.47 6.47
CA ALA A 139 -15.65 5.84 6.88
C ALA A 139 -14.95 6.64 5.76
N ALA A 140 -15.25 7.94 5.68
CA ALA A 140 -14.57 8.81 4.74
C ALA A 140 -13.12 9.06 5.17
N LEU A 141 -12.18 8.90 4.22
CA LEU A 141 -10.75 9.14 4.46
C LEU A 141 -10.42 10.61 4.17
N ASP A 142 -9.85 11.30 5.15
CA ASP A 142 -9.35 12.67 4.99
C ASP A 142 -7.85 12.66 4.57
N LYS A 143 -6.98 12.16 5.44
CA LYS A 143 -5.54 12.09 5.19
C LYS A 143 -4.88 11.01 6.02
N CYS A 144 -3.70 10.57 5.58
CA CYS A 144 -2.86 9.65 6.34
C CYS A 144 -1.48 10.25 6.60
N THR A 145 -0.92 9.90 7.75
CA THR A 145 0.51 9.98 8.08
C THR A 145 1.16 8.62 7.81
N ARG A 146 2.35 8.39 8.32
CA ARG A 146 3.03 7.11 8.19
C ARG A 146 2.19 5.96 8.78
N ASP A 147 1.70 6.11 10.02
CA ASP A 147 1.11 5.03 10.81
C ASP A 147 -0.37 5.26 11.15
N TRP A 148 -0.90 6.46 10.93
CA TRP A 148 -2.25 6.87 11.28
C TRP A 148 -2.99 7.48 10.10
N CYS A 149 -4.29 7.25 10.04
CA CYS A 149 -5.19 7.93 9.10
C CYS A 149 -6.28 8.69 9.85
N ARG A 150 -6.58 9.90 9.36
CA ARG A 150 -7.71 10.69 9.83
C ARG A 150 -8.91 10.33 9.00
N ILE A 151 -9.98 9.91 9.68
CA ILE A 151 -11.23 9.50 9.05
C ILE A 151 -12.41 10.24 9.70
N SER A 152 -13.54 10.22 9.01
CA SER A 152 -14.80 10.74 9.55
C SER A 152 -15.94 9.78 9.29
N ASP A 153 -16.79 9.62 10.31
CA ASP A 153 -17.97 8.77 10.28
C ASP A 153 -18.99 9.26 11.31
N ASP A 154 -20.26 9.29 10.94
CA ASP A 154 -21.41 9.67 11.78
C ASP A 154 -21.17 10.93 12.63
N GLY A 155 -20.59 11.98 12.02
CA GLY A 155 -20.32 13.26 12.70
C GLY A 155 -19.03 13.27 13.54
N TYR A 156 -18.41 12.15 13.79
CA TYR A 156 -17.10 12.08 14.45
C TYR A 156 -15.97 12.21 13.43
N LYS A 157 -14.89 12.87 13.82
CA LYS A 157 -13.68 12.99 13.04
C LYS A 157 -12.45 12.80 13.92
N GLY A 158 -11.64 11.79 13.60
CA GLY A 158 -10.49 11.44 14.42
C GLY A 158 -9.49 10.54 13.70
N TRP A 159 -8.53 10.05 14.46
CA TRP A 159 -7.42 9.28 13.96
C TRP A 159 -7.55 7.80 14.33
N VAL A 160 -7.26 6.94 13.38
CA VAL A 160 -7.21 5.48 13.55
C VAL A 160 -5.87 4.94 13.10
N PRO A 161 -5.38 3.84 13.69
CA PRO A 161 -4.19 3.16 13.16
C PRO A 161 -4.41 2.70 11.72
N LYS A 162 -3.45 2.96 10.84
CA LYS A 162 -3.52 2.56 9.43
C LYS A 162 -3.68 1.05 9.25
N THR A 163 -3.15 0.27 10.17
CA THR A 163 -3.28 -1.19 10.18
C THR A 163 -4.71 -1.68 10.41
N GLY A 164 -5.58 -0.87 11.03
CA GLY A 164 -6.98 -1.21 11.34
C GLY A 164 -7.97 -0.98 10.20
N ILE A 165 -7.52 -0.41 9.07
CA ILE A 165 -8.36 -0.04 7.94
C ILE A 165 -7.83 -0.60 6.61
N TRP A 166 -8.70 -0.61 5.60
CA TRP A 166 -8.38 -0.94 4.21
C TRP A 166 -9.12 0.01 3.26
N GLY A 167 -8.38 0.52 2.22
CA GLY A 167 -8.99 1.42 1.24
C GLY A 167 -8.10 2.60 0.84
#